data_7d6f84e1de7b1364318bd89e6e35ed02
#
_entry.id   7d6f84e1de7b1364318bd89e6e35ed02
#
_cell.length_a   1.000
_cell.length_b   1.000
_cell.length_c   1.000
_cell.angle_alpha   90.00
_cell.angle_beta   90.00
_cell.angle_gamma   90.00
#
_symmetry.space_group_name_H-M   'P 1'
#
loop_
_entity.id
_entity.type
_entity.pdbx_description
1 polymer ?
#
loop_
_entity_poly.entity_id
_entity_poly.type
_entity_poly.pdbx_seq_one_letter_code
_entity_poly.pdbx_strand_id
1 'polypeptide(L)'
;MFTRRRLLATAVAVSCVTLTPLLASAADFSSDRISVKTEGEGRDVILVPGLSSSPRVWAELVKAVPGYRYHLVQVSGFAGQAKGGNTEGAVAAPVAEEIARYIQQQGLQKPVLIGHSMGGSIGMMVAARHPQAISKLMVVDMFPFMGALFGPPGTTAQSIKPVADDLLVKMRNAEPVARAKRTEATINSMINTLAMRPGALDDTQKSDPDVSARSYHELIITDLTPELKNILAPTTVLYVLPNGVPLTEAQIDMFYKGAYASVKDVTLKRIPSSAHFIMWDQPEQFQAEVKGFLN
;
A
#
# COMPACT_ATOMS: atom_id res chain seq x y z
N MET A 1 -17.71 63.31 -68.63
CA MET A 1 -18.70 62.66 -67.74
C MET A 1 -17.99 61.51 -67.15
N PHE A 2 -17.34 61.61 -65.97
CA PHE A 2 -16.55 60.54 -65.31
C PHE A 2 -17.21 60.12 -64.01
N THR A 3 -17.72 58.92 -63.97
CA THR A 3 -18.37 58.30 -62.78
C THR A 3 -17.30 57.67 -61.90
N ARG A 4 -17.12 58.16 -60.67
CA ARG A 4 -16.26 57.58 -59.63
C ARG A 4 -17.04 56.45 -58.94
N ARG A 5 -16.57 55.19 -59.07
CA ARG A 5 -16.96 54.06 -58.24
C ARG A 5 -16.22 54.09 -56.91
N ARG A 6 -16.94 54.19 -55.81
CA ARG A 6 -16.39 53.99 -54.45
C ARG A 6 -16.38 52.48 -54.14
N LEU A 7 -15.21 51.96 -53.81
CA LEU A 7 -15.04 50.65 -53.24
C LEU A 7 -15.23 50.77 -51.71
N LEU A 8 -16.23 50.05 -51.18
CA LEU A 8 -16.37 49.81 -49.75
C LEU A 8 -15.50 48.59 -49.39
N ALA A 9 -14.47 48.77 -48.55
CA ALA A 9 -13.71 47.70 -47.93
C ALA A 9 -14.38 47.31 -46.62
N THR A 10 -14.92 46.11 -46.56
CA THR A 10 -15.50 45.50 -45.34
C THR A 10 -14.37 44.85 -44.56
N ALA A 11 -14.00 45.42 -43.42
CA ALA A 11 -13.04 44.81 -42.49
C ALA A 11 -13.76 43.73 -41.65
N VAL A 12 -13.35 42.49 -41.82
CA VAL A 12 -13.79 41.37 -40.98
C VAL A 12 -12.87 41.31 -39.77
N ALA A 13 -13.36 41.68 -38.60
CA ALA A 13 -12.65 41.51 -37.34
C ALA A 13 -12.76 40.08 -36.89
N VAL A 14 -11.64 39.31 -36.96
CA VAL A 14 -11.51 37.98 -36.38
C VAL A 14 -11.21 38.13 -34.89
N SER A 15 -12.20 37.88 -34.05
CA SER A 15 -12.04 37.82 -32.59
C SER A 15 -11.39 36.48 -32.22
N CYS A 16 -10.10 36.44 -31.92
CA CYS A 16 -9.44 35.32 -31.27
C CYS A 16 -9.95 35.17 -29.83
N VAL A 17 -10.82 34.21 -29.57
CA VAL A 17 -11.16 33.79 -28.23
C VAL A 17 -10.03 32.95 -27.70
N THR A 18 -9.18 33.52 -26.86
CA THR A 18 -8.17 32.77 -26.09
C THR A 18 -8.87 31.96 -25.00
N LEU A 19 -9.06 30.66 -25.21
CA LEU A 19 -9.42 29.73 -24.13
C LEU A 19 -8.22 29.63 -23.18
N THR A 20 -8.27 30.36 -22.08
CA THR A 20 -7.44 30.08 -20.91
C THR A 20 -7.90 28.77 -20.30
N PRO A 21 -7.03 27.73 -20.18
CA PRO A 21 -7.42 26.53 -19.44
C PRO A 21 -7.68 26.95 -17.98
N LEU A 22 -8.91 26.76 -17.51
CA LEU A 22 -9.19 26.76 -16.07
C LEU A 22 -8.36 25.62 -15.46
N LEU A 23 -7.29 25.97 -14.77
CA LEU A 23 -6.64 25.06 -13.85
C LEU A 23 -7.66 24.80 -12.74
N ALA A 24 -8.39 23.70 -12.84
CA ALA A 24 -9.22 23.22 -11.75
C ALA A 24 -8.28 22.98 -10.56
N SER A 25 -8.38 23.80 -9.53
CA SER A 25 -7.75 23.55 -8.24
C SER A 25 -8.25 22.17 -7.80
N ALA A 26 -7.33 21.21 -7.62
CA ALA A 26 -7.68 19.93 -7.03
C ALA A 26 -8.35 20.23 -5.67
N ALA A 27 -9.58 19.75 -5.49
CA ALA A 27 -10.26 19.90 -4.22
C ALA A 27 -9.42 19.20 -3.14
N ASP A 28 -9.30 19.81 -1.96
CA ASP A 28 -8.57 19.22 -0.87
C ASP A 28 -9.14 17.83 -0.56
N PHE A 29 -8.29 16.80 -0.65
CA PHE A 29 -8.70 15.44 -0.32
C PHE A 29 -9.01 15.35 1.17
N SER A 30 -10.20 14.90 1.49
CA SER A 30 -10.62 14.63 2.86
C SER A 30 -11.10 13.18 2.97
N SER A 31 -10.61 12.47 3.97
CA SER A 31 -11.02 11.12 4.31
C SER A 31 -11.02 10.95 5.83
N ASP A 32 -11.97 10.20 6.34
CA ASP A 32 -12.01 9.77 7.73
C ASP A 32 -11.26 8.45 7.97
N ARG A 33 -10.82 7.76 6.88
CA ARG A 33 -10.13 6.46 6.95
C ARG A 33 -8.63 6.55 6.76
N ILE A 34 -8.17 7.55 6.01
CA ILE A 34 -6.75 7.78 5.77
C ILE A 34 -6.42 9.27 5.80
N SER A 35 -5.19 9.58 6.10
CA SER A 35 -4.57 10.87 5.74
C SER A 35 -3.38 10.62 4.83
N VAL A 36 -3.05 11.61 4.00
CA VAL A 36 -1.92 11.53 3.08
C VAL A 36 -1.06 12.77 3.23
N LYS A 37 0.22 12.56 3.53
CA LYS A 37 1.24 13.62 3.53
C LYS A 37 2.06 13.50 2.26
N THR A 38 2.28 14.63 1.57
CA THR A 38 3.09 14.66 0.36
C THR A 38 4.47 15.21 0.64
N GLU A 39 5.52 14.54 0.13
CA GLU A 39 6.91 14.96 0.25
C GLU A 39 7.64 14.83 -1.09
N GLY A 40 8.53 15.80 -1.41
CA GLY A 40 9.30 15.81 -2.64
C GLY A 40 8.51 16.29 -3.87
N GLU A 41 9.17 16.22 -5.03
CA GLU A 41 8.64 16.65 -6.33
C GLU A 41 9.01 15.64 -7.40
N GLY A 42 8.23 15.57 -8.49
CA GLY A 42 8.44 14.67 -9.61
C GLY A 42 7.28 13.70 -9.83
N ARG A 43 7.59 12.50 -10.33
CA ARG A 43 6.60 11.46 -10.60
C ARG A 43 6.00 10.91 -9.29
N ASP A 44 4.69 10.68 -9.29
CA ASP A 44 3.93 10.27 -8.11
C ASP A 44 4.21 8.83 -7.68
N VAL A 45 4.49 8.65 -6.38
CA VAL A 45 4.70 7.34 -5.74
C VAL A 45 3.88 7.30 -4.45
N ILE A 46 2.92 6.39 -4.37
CA ILE A 46 2.10 6.18 -3.17
C ILE A 46 2.76 5.12 -2.31
N LEU A 47 2.99 5.43 -1.04
CA LEU A 47 3.62 4.55 -0.06
C LEU A 47 2.61 4.17 1.03
N VAL A 48 2.27 2.87 1.12
CA VAL A 48 1.27 2.34 2.05
C VAL A 48 1.95 1.46 3.10
N PRO A 49 1.96 1.85 4.38
CA PRO A 49 2.58 1.08 5.45
C PRO A 49 1.77 -0.16 5.82
N GLY A 50 2.36 -1.02 6.66
CA GLY A 50 1.73 -2.23 7.17
C GLY A 50 0.75 -1.98 8.31
N LEU A 51 0.21 -3.09 8.84
CA LEU A 51 -0.66 -3.14 10.01
C LEU A 51 -0.02 -2.43 11.21
N SER A 52 -0.76 -1.55 11.85
CA SER A 52 -0.31 -0.80 13.05
C SER A 52 0.99 -0.01 12.86
N SER A 53 1.32 0.34 11.62
CA SER A 53 2.52 1.11 11.26
C SER A 53 2.16 2.54 10.84
N SER A 54 3.17 3.41 10.88
CA SER A 54 3.11 4.76 10.34
C SER A 54 3.98 4.91 9.09
N PRO A 55 3.90 6.05 8.36
CA PRO A 55 4.82 6.38 7.27
C PRO A 55 6.30 6.41 7.65
N ARG A 56 6.63 6.36 8.94
CA ARG A 56 8.00 6.22 9.46
C ARG A 56 8.78 5.10 8.76
N VAL A 57 8.09 4.02 8.38
CA VAL A 57 8.73 2.88 7.71
C VAL A 57 9.39 3.25 6.38
N TRP A 58 9.00 4.36 5.78
CA TRP A 58 9.47 4.85 4.49
C TRP A 58 10.51 5.97 4.58
N ALA A 59 10.81 6.49 5.79
CA ALA A 59 11.64 7.69 5.95
C ALA A 59 13.01 7.59 5.27
N GLU A 60 13.71 6.47 5.43
CA GLU A 60 15.03 6.26 4.82
C GLU A 60 14.93 6.07 3.30
N LEU A 61 13.85 5.47 2.80
CA LEU A 61 13.58 5.35 1.37
C LEU A 61 13.41 6.74 0.73
N VAL A 62 12.52 7.56 1.29
CA VAL A 62 12.22 8.91 0.77
C VAL A 62 13.48 9.77 0.70
N LYS A 63 14.32 9.70 1.73
CA LYS A 63 15.60 10.40 1.79
C LYS A 63 16.61 9.89 0.75
N ALA A 64 16.70 8.57 0.57
CA ALA A 64 17.73 7.94 -0.27
C ALA A 64 17.37 7.91 -1.76
N VAL A 65 16.10 8.10 -2.11
CA VAL A 65 15.58 8.03 -3.48
C VAL A 65 14.85 9.33 -3.83
N PRO A 66 15.56 10.47 -3.98
CA PRO A 66 14.95 11.74 -4.33
C PRO A 66 14.48 11.77 -5.81
N GLY A 67 13.71 12.82 -6.17
CA GLY A 67 13.23 13.03 -7.54
C GLY A 67 11.84 12.45 -7.81
N TYR A 68 11.13 12.07 -6.76
CA TYR A 68 9.74 11.62 -6.80
C TYR A 68 8.90 12.42 -5.83
N ARG A 69 7.60 12.54 -6.13
CA ARG A 69 6.60 13.07 -5.21
C ARG A 69 5.96 11.90 -4.47
N TYR A 70 6.34 11.73 -3.21
CA TYR A 70 5.87 10.65 -2.37
C TYR A 70 4.57 11.03 -1.66
N HIS A 71 3.56 10.17 -1.76
CA HIS A 71 2.27 10.26 -1.06
C HIS A 71 2.28 9.24 0.06
N LEU A 72 2.56 9.71 1.27
CA LEU A 72 2.73 8.90 2.48
C LEU A 72 1.36 8.68 3.13
N VAL A 73 0.81 7.48 2.96
CA VAL A 73 -0.50 7.11 3.49
C VAL A 73 -0.40 6.75 4.97
N GLN A 74 -1.25 7.34 5.80
CA GLN A 74 -1.46 6.95 7.18
C GLN A 74 -2.89 6.45 7.36
N VAL A 75 -3.05 5.22 7.86
CA VAL A 75 -4.36 4.64 8.14
C VAL A 75 -4.87 5.14 9.50
N SER A 76 -6.12 5.61 9.54
CA SER A 76 -6.79 6.03 10.78
C SER A 76 -6.95 4.85 11.74
N GLY A 77 -6.65 5.09 13.02
CA GLY A 77 -6.58 4.07 14.06
C GLY A 77 -5.19 3.45 14.27
N PHE A 78 -4.21 3.73 13.39
CA PHE A 78 -2.83 3.25 13.56
C PHE A 78 -1.91 4.36 14.07
N ALA A 79 -0.86 3.96 14.81
CA ALA A 79 0.23 4.82 15.26
C ALA A 79 -0.24 6.14 15.92
N GLY A 80 -1.25 6.06 16.77
CA GLY A 80 -1.78 7.21 17.51
C GLY A 80 -2.81 8.05 16.77
N GLN A 81 -3.16 7.71 15.54
CA GLN A 81 -4.26 8.39 14.83
C GLN A 81 -5.63 7.96 15.39
N ALA A 82 -6.58 8.89 15.41
CA ALA A 82 -7.97 8.57 15.73
C ALA A 82 -8.53 7.53 14.73
N LYS A 83 -9.49 6.71 15.18
CA LYS A 83 -10.08 5.63 14.35
C LYS A 83 -10.76 6.15 13.09
N GLY A 84 -11.31 7.38 13.14
CA GLY A 84 -12.08 7.95 12.05
C GLY A 84 -13.18 7.00 11.56
N GLY A 85 -13.28 6.79 10.26
CA GLY A 85 -14.20 5.86 9.62
C GLY A 85 -13.86 4.38 9.81
N ASN A 86 -12.73 4.04 10.47
CA ASN A 86 -12.32 2.66 10.74
C ASN A 86 -12.84 2.15 12.10
N THR A 87 -13.96 2.65 12.60
CA THR A 87 -14.58 2.23 13.89
C THR A 87 -15.20 0.86 13.82
N GLU A 88 -15.69 0.42 12.66
CA GLU A 88 -16.40 -0.85 12.46
C GLU A 88 -16.01 -1.52 11.14
N GLY A 89 -16.30 -2.82 11.03
CA GLY A 89 -16.15 -3.61 9.81
C GLY A 89 -14.70 -3.82 9.36
N ALA A 90 -14.52 -3.99 8.07
CA ALA A 90 -13.23 -4.13 7.40
C ALA A 90 -12.45 -2.81 7.43
N VAL A 91 -11.13 -2.90 7.31
CA VAL A 91 -10.22 -1.74 7.29
C VAL A 91 -9.43 -1.68 5.97
N ALA A 92 -8.81 -2.80 5.55
CA ALA A 92 -7.94 -2.82 4.38
C ALA A 92 -8.71 -2.55 3.07
N ALA A 93 -9.86 -3.20 2.88
CA ALA A 93 -10.64 -3.02 1.67
C ALA A 93 -11.21 -1.59 1.54
N PRO A 94 -11.84 -0.98 2.56
CA PRO A 94 -12.23 0.43 2.49
C PRO A 94 -11.05 1.39 2.29
N VAL A 95 -9.89 1.12 2.89
CA VAL A 95 -8.69 1.93 2.68
C VAL A 95 -8.20 1.85 1.23
N ALA A 96 -8.30 0.68 0.58
CA ALA A 96 -7.97 0.55 -0.84
C ALA A 96 -8.88 1.42 -1.72
N GLU A 97 -10.19 1.48 -1.44
CA GLU A 97 -11.14 2.36 -2.13
C GLU A 97 -10.83 3.85 -1.90
N GLU A 98 -10.44 4.22 -0.66
CA GLU A 98 -10.02 5.59 -0.36
C GLU A 98 -8.74 6.00 -1.11
N ILE A 99 -7.78 5.09 -1.28
CA ILE A 99 -6.58 5.35 -2.09
C ILE A 99 -6.95 5.52 -3.56
N ALA A 100 -7.84 4.69 -4.10
CA ALA A 100 -8.32 4.85 -5.48
C ALA A 100 -9.06 6.19 -5.66
N ARG A 101 -9.90 6.59 -4.69
CA ARG A 101 -10.57 7.89 -4.66
C ARG A 101 -9.56 9.05 -4.56
N TYR A 102 -8.52 8.89 -3.73
CA TYR A 102 -7.43 9.87 -3.62
C TYR A 102 -6.72 10.09 -4.96
N ILE A 103 -6.34 9.01 -5.65
CA ILE A 103 -5.71 9.08 -6.97
C ILE A 103 -6.59 9.88 -7.95
N GLN A 104 -7.89 9.59 -7.98
CA GLN A 104 -8.83 10.26 -8.87
C GLN A 104 -9.02 11.74 -8.51
N GLN A 105 -9.26 12.07 -7.23
CA GLN A 105 -9.55 13.45 -6.79
C GLN A 105 -8.33 14.36 -6.91
N GLN A 106 -7.13 13.83 -6.66
CA GLN A 106 -5.89 14.59 -6.83
C GLN A 106 -5.38 14.62 -8.28
N GLY A 107 -6.10 13.99 -9.21
CA GLY A 107 -5.73 13.96 -10.62
C GLY A 107 -4.39 13.28 -10.88
N LEU A 108 -3.96 12.33 -10.04
CA LEU A 108 -2.68 11.64 -10.19
C LEU A 108 -2.70 10.77 -11.46
N GLN A 109 -1.69 10.95 -12.30
CA GLN A 109 -1.60 10.27 -13.59
C GLN A 109 -0.91 8.90 -13.43
N LYS A 110 -1.69 7.89 -13.04
CA LYS A 110 -1.22 6.52 -12.81
C LYS A 110 0.04 6.47 -11.94
N PRO A 111 -0.02 6.87 -10.67
CA PRO A 111 1.12 6.81 -9.77
C PRO A 111 1.64 5.37 -9.63
N VAL A 112 2.89 5.23 -9.22
CA VAL A 112 3.41 3.95 -8.72
C VAL A 112 2.88 3.73 -7.32
N LEU A 113 2.54 2.47 -6.95
CA LEU A 113 2.14 2.13 -5.60
C LEU A 113 3.12 1.11 -5.02
N ILE A 114 3.63 1.39 -3.83
CA ILE A 114 4.49 0.51 -3.03
C ILE A 114 3.81 0.26 -1.70
N GLY A 115 3.49 -1.00 -1.38
CA GLY A 115 2.81 -1.38 -0.15
C GLY A 115 3.59 -2.43 0.63
N HIS A 116 3.77 -2.22 1.95
CA HIS A 116 4.39 -3.17 2.85
C HIS A 116 3.34 -3.93 3.65
N SER A 117 3.46 -5.25 3.75
CA SER A 117 2.58 -6.08 4.59
C SER A 117 1.09 -5.83 4.25
N MET A 118 0.24 -5.42 5.20
CA MET A 118 -1.14 -5.00 4.94
C MET A 118 -1.23 -3.96 3.81
N GLY A 119 -0.26 -3.03 3.72
CA GLY A 119 -0.17 -2.08 2.60
C GLY A 119 0.02 -2.77 1.25
N GLY A 120 0.69 -3.92 1.22
CA GLY A 120 0.78 -4.80 0.05
C GLY A 120 -0.55 -5.41 -0.35
N SER A 121 -1.35 -5.88 0.63
CA SER A 121 -2.72 -6.34 0.39
C SER A 121 -3.61 -5.22 -0.15
N ILE A 122 -3.53 -4.03 0.45
CA ILE A 122 -4.22 -2.83 -0.02
C ILE A 122 -3.81 -2.48 -1.45
N GLY A 123 -2.51 -2.53 -1.76
CA GLY A 123 -1.98 -2.28 -3.10
C GLY A 123 -2.50 -3.29 -4.13
N MET A 124 -2.57 -4.57 -3.78
CA MET A 124 -3.17 -5.62 -4.62
C MET A 124 -4.66 -5.36 -4.86
N MET A 125 -5.43 -4.94 -3.83
CA MET A 125 -6.84 -4.56 -3.96
C MET A 125 -7.01 -3.37 -4.91
N VAL A 126 -6.23 -2.30 -4.75
CA VAL A 126 -6.25 -1.15 -5.68
C VAL A 126 -5.95 -1.59 -7.11
N ALA A 127 -4.87 -2.37 -7.31
CA ALA A 127 -4.46 -2.80 -8.64
C ALA A 127 -5.45 -3.75 -9.33
N ALA A 128 -6.12 -4.63 -8.57
CA ALA A 128 -7.06 -5.61 -9.10
C ALA A 128 -8.46 -5.03 -9.35
N ARG A 129 -8.93 -4.12 -8.47
CA ARG A 129 -10.27 -3.54 -8.52
C ARG A 129 -10.33 -2.25 -9.34
N HIS A 130 -9.19 -1.54 -9.42
CA HIS A 130 -9.01 -0.31 -10.21
C HIS A 130 -7.82 -0.45 -11.16
N PRO A 131 -7.86 -1.36 -12.16
CA PRO A 131 -6.67 -1.78 -12.92
C PRO A 131 -6.02 -0.66 -13.76
N GLN A 132 -6.70 0.47 -13.93
CA GLN A 132 -6.16 1.65 -14.62
C GLN A 132 -5.64 2.74 -13.66
N ALA A 133 -5.80 2.55 -12.35
CA ALA A 133 -5.47 3.60 -11.37
C ALA A 133 -3.96 3.80 -11.18
N ILE A 134 -3.16 2.75 -11.30
CA ILE A 134 -1.72 2.79 -11.05
C ILE A 134 -0.91 2.29 -12.25
N SER A 135 0.35 2.71 -12.35
CA SER A 135 1.25 2.31 -13.44
C SER A 135 2.08 1.07 -13.11
N LYS A 136 2.49 0.91 -11.86
CA LYS A 136 3.29 -0.21 -11.35
C LYS A 136 2.90 -0.51 -9.90
N LEU A 137 3.00 -1.77 -9.47
CA LEU A 137 2.78 -2.21 -8.10
C LEU A 137 4.04 -2.86 -7.53
N MET A 138 4.49 -2.41 -6.35
CA MET A 138 5.46 -3.18 -5.56
C MET A 138 4.80 -3.65 -4.26
N VAL A 139 4.82 -4.94 -4.04
CA VAL A 139 4.40 -5.58 -2.80
C VAL A 139 5.64 -5.96 -2.00
N VAL A 140 5.72 -5.47 -0.77
CA VAL A 140 6.85 -5.75 0.13
C VAL A 140 6.37 -6.67 1.23
N ASP A 141 6.76 -7.92 1.13
CA ASP A 141 6.55 -9.04 2.07
C ASP A 141 5.08 -9.24 2.48
N MET A 142 4.27 -9.63 1.49
CA MET A 142 2.87 -10.01 1.72
C MET A 142 2.41 -11.07 0.74
N PHE A 143 1.53 -11.97 1.22
CA PHE A 143 0.84 -12.97 0.41
C PHE A 143 -0.54 -12.45 -0.02
N PRO A 144 -1.04 -12.90 -1.19
CA PRO A 144 -2.41 -12.59 -1.60
C PRO A 144 -3.48 -13.18 -0.66
N PHE A 145 -3.14 -14.28 0.02
CA PHE A 145 -4.00 -14.93 1.00
C PHE A 145 -3.20 -15.31 2.24
N MET A 146 -3.21 -14.44 3.25
CA MET A 146 -2.50 -14.70 4.51
C MET A 146 -3.10 -15.90 5.27
N GLY A 147 -4.38 -16.20 5.09
CA GLY A 147 -5.06 -17.32 5.73
C GLY A 147 -4.44 -18.69 5.40
N ALA A 148 -3.77 -18.83 4.26
CA ALA A 148 -3.06 -20.05 3.89
C ALA A 148 -1.91 -20.42 4.86
N LEU A 149 -1.40 -19.45 5.64
CA LEU A 149 -0.35 -19.69 6.65
C LEU A 149 -0.89 -20.32 7.96
N PHE A 150 -2.21 -20.33 8.17
CA PHE A 150 -2.86 -20.75 9.41
C PHE A 150 -3.53 -22.12 9.32
N GLY A 151 -3.45 -22.78 8.17
CA GLY A 151 -4.06 -24.08 7.95
C GLY A 151 -3.26 -24.98 7.00
N PRO A 152 -3.72 -26.22 6.78
CA PRO A 152 -3.08 -27.14 5.87
C PRO A 152 -3.18 -26.69 4.40
N PRO A 153 -2.43 -27.30 3.48
CA PRO A 153 -2.60 -27.07 2.05
C PRO A 153 -4.07 -27.22 1.62
N GLY A 154 -4.57 -26.28 0.81
CA GLY A 154 -5.99 -26.23 0.41
C GLY A 154 -6.88 -25.42 1.34
N THR A 155 -6.32 -24.76 2.35
CA THR A 155 -7.07 -23.80 3.19
C THR A 155 -7.74 -22.72 2.34
N THR A 156 -9.01 -22.46 2.62
CA THR A 156 -9.82 -21.41 1.98
C THR A 156 -10.20 -20.34 2.99
N ALA A 157 -10.63 -19.17 2.50
CA ALA A 157 -11.16 -18.10 3.36
C ALA A 157 -12.29 -18.60 4.28
N GLN A 158 -13.16 -19.47 3.76
CA GLN A 158 -14.27 -20.04 4.54
C GLN A 158 -13.77 -21.02 5.61
N SER A 159 -12.83 -21.90 5.28
CA SER A 159 -12.32 -22.92 6.23
C SER A 159 -11.48 -22.33 7.35
N ILE A 160 -10.78 -21.20 7.10
CA ILE A 160 -9.94 -20.52 8.10
C ILE A 160 -10.71 -19.53 8.97
N LYS A 161 -11.90 -19.13 8.56
CA LYS A 161 -12.69 -18.12 9.26
C LYS A 161 -12.87 -18.41 10.76
N PRO A 162 -13.21 -19.63 11.22
CA PRO A 162 -13.32 -19.91 12.66
C PRO A 162 -12.03 -19.64 13.45
N VAL A 163 -10.87 -19.90 12.86
CA VAL A 163 -9.57 -19.60 13.46
C VAL A 163 -9.35 -18.09 13.54
N ALA A 164 -9.69 -17.37 12.48
CA ALA A 164 -9.58 -15.92 12.43
C ALA A 164 -10.54 -15.26 13.46
N ASP A 165 -11.77 -15.75 13.56
CA ASP A 165 -12.77 -15.26 14.54
C ASP A 165 -12.28 -15.46 15.98
N ASP A 166 -11.72 -16.62 16.30
CA ASP A 166 -11.12 -16.91 17.62
C ASP A 166 -9.92 -15.99 17.93
N LEU A 167 -9.05 -15.75 16.94
CA LEU A 167 -7.95 -14.81 17.08
C LEU A 167 -8.45 -13.38 17.31
N LEU A 168 -9.47 -12.95 16.59
CA LEU A 168 -10.08 -11.63 16.77
C LEU A 168 -10.57 -11.44 18.20
N VAL A 169 -11.31 -12.43 18.74
CA VAL A 169 -11.81 -12.41 20.11
C VAL A 169 -10.65 -12.36 21.13
N LYS A 170 -9.62 -13.19 20.93
CA LYS A 170 -8.42 -13.22 21.78
C LYS A 170 -7.65 -11.90 21.75
N MET A 171 -7.53 -11.27 20.58
CA MET A 171 -6.84 -9.98 20.45
C MET A 171 -7.61 -8.85 21.15
N ARG A 172 -8.93 -8.82 21.01
CA ARG A 172 -9.80 -7.82 21.65
C ARG A 172 -9.78 -7.92 23.18
N ASN A 173 -9.83 -9.16 23.70
CA ASN A 173 -9.92 -9.44 25.13
C ASN A 173 -8.56 -9.56 25.82
N ALA A 174 -7.46 -9.32 25.10
CA ALA A 174 -6.14 -9.44 25.69
C ALA A 174 -5.88 -8.35 26.73
N GLU A 175 -5.52 -8.76 27.93
CA GLU A 175 -5.07 -7.87 28.99
C GLU A 175 -3.89 -7.00 28.54
N PRO A 176 -3.79 -5.73 28.95
CA PRO A 176 -2.78 -4.79 28.48
C PRO A 176 -1.34 -5.33 28.58
N VAL A 177 -0.98 -5.96 29.68
CA VAL A 177 0.36 -6.53 29.90
C VAL A 177 0.63 -7.69 28.93
N ALA A 178 -0.33 -8.59 28.75
CA ALA A 178 -0.19 -9.74 27.83
C ALA A 178 -0.13 -9.26 26.38
N ARG A 179 -0.89 -8.23 26.02
CA ARG A 179 -0.85 -7.58 24.71
C ARG A 179 0.51 -6.96 24.45
N ALA A 180 1.05 -6.17 25.37
CA ALA A 180 2.36 -5.54 25.25
C ALA A 180 3.48 -6.57 25.04
N LYS A 181 3.49 -7.64 25.84
CA LYS A 181 4.47 -8.74 25.71
C LYS A 181 4.38 -9.44 24.35
N ARG A 182 3.18 -9.70 23.85
CA ARG A 182 2.97 -10.32 22.53
C ARG A 182 3.43 -9.38 21.42
N THR A 183 3.09 -8.09 21.51
CA THR A 183 3.54 -7.06 20.55
C THR A 183 5.05 -7.02 20.47
N GLU A 184 5.73 -6.99 21.61
CA GLU A 184 7.20 -7.00 21.68
C GLU A 184 7.79 -8.26 21.02
N ALA A 185 7.25 -9.43 21.35
CA ALA A 185 7.70 -10.69 20.74
C ALA A 185 7.49 -10.70 19.22
N THR A 186 6.36 -10.17 18.73
CA THR A 186 6.06 -10.05 17.31
C THR A 186 7.03 -9.10 16.62
N ILE A 187 7.24 -7.90 17.16
CA ILE A 187 8.19 -6.93 16.58
C ILE A 187 9.62 -7.51 16.57
N ASN A 188 10.03 -8.19 17.63
CA ASN A 188 11.33 -8.83 17.70
C ASN A 188 11.55 -9.91 16.65
N SER A 189 10.50 -10.65 16.25
CA SER A 189 10.57 -11.66 15.18
C SER A 189 10.53 -11.05 13.79
N MET A 190 9.94 -9.85 13.63
CA MET A 190 9.72 -9.18 12.34
C MET A 190 10.84 -8.23 11.93
N ILE A 191 11.76 -7.87 12.85
CA ILE A 191 12.82 -6.88 12.60
C ILE A 191 14.15 -7.43 13.16
N ASN A 192 15.13 -7.64 12.29
CA ASN A 192 16.48 -8.05 12.70
C ASN A 192 17.28 -6.87 13.26
N THR A 193 17.12 -5.67 12.70
CA THR A 193 17.84 -4.45 13.06
C THR A 193 17.35 -3.87 14.37
N LEU A 194 18.06 -4.13 15.45
CA LEU A 194 17.66 -3.77 16.83
C LEU A 194 17.29 -2.28 16.98
N ALA A 195 18.03 -1.39 16.35
CA ALA A 195 17.81 0.07 16.43
C ALA A 195 16.45 0.52 15.87
N MET A 196 15.81 -0.29 15.01
CA MET A 196 14.53 0.05 14.39
C MET A 196 13.32 -0.46 15.17
N ARG A 197 13.50 -1.43 16.08
CA ARG A 197 12.44 -2.03 16.89
C ARG A 197 11.67 -1.03 17.75
N PRO A 198 12.31 -0.07 18.45
CA PRO A 198 11.59 0.89 19.30
C PRO A 198 10.54 1.71 18.53
N GLY A 199 10.84 2.13 17.29
CA GLY A 199 9.89 2.86 16.45
C GLY A 199 8.67 2.05 16.05
N ALA A 200 8.87 0.78 15.66
CA ALA A 200 7.78 -0.13 15.33
C ALA A 200 6.92 -0.47 16.57
N LEU A 201 7.58 -0.66 17.71
CA LEU A 201 6.90 -0.93 18.98
C LEU A 201 6.03 0.27 19.40
N ASP A 202 6.55 1.49 19.30
CA ASP A 202 5.84 2.73 19.59
C ASP A 202 4.59 2.88 18.69
N ASP A 203 4.73 2.69 17.38
CA ASP A 203 3.62 2.74 16.43
C ASP A 203 2.53 1.72 16.77
N THR A 204 2.93 0.47 17.07
CA THR A 204 1.98 -0.61 17.38
C THR A 204 1.29 -0.37 18.73
N GLN A 205 2.01 0.09 19.76
CA GLN A 205 1.44 0.37 21.08
C GLN A 205 0.46 1.54 21.06
N LYS A 206 0.68 2.53 20.20
CA LYS A 206 -0.20 3.68 20.01
C LYS A 206 -1.39 3.39 19.09
N SER A 207 -1.35 2.28 18.36
CA SER A 207 -2.47 1.88 17.50
C SER A 207 -3.67 1.44 18.30
N ASP A 208 -4.87 1.75 17.79
CA ASP A 208 -6.11 1.26 18.38
C ASP A 208 -6.15 -0.28 18.32
N PRO A 209 -6.33 -0.96 19.46
CA PRO A 209 -6.26 -2.40 19.50
C PRO A 209 -7.41 -3.10 18.77
N ASP A 210 -8.60 -2.49 18.68
CA ASP A 210 -9.73 -3.05 17.96
C ASP A 210 -9.56 -2.89 16.45
N VAL A 211 -9.12 -1.72 15.97
CA VAL A 211 -8.79 -1.50 14.56
C VAL A 211 -7.69 -2.47 14.12
N SER A 212 -6.64 -2.64 14.93
CA SER A 212 -5.56 -3.60 14.66
C SER A 212 -6.05 -5.05 14.61
N ALA A 213 -6.91 -5.45 15.55
CA ALA A 213 -7.45 -6.81 15.60
C ALA A 213 -8.36 -7.12 14.40
N ARG A 214 -9.23 -6.18 14.00
CA ARG A 214 -10.09 -6.33 12.81
C ARG A 214 -9.29 -6.34 11.52
N SER A 215 -8.27 -5.50 11.41
CA SER A 215 -7.37 -5.51 10.26
C SER A 215 -6.66 -6.85 10.12
N TYR A 216 -6.13 -7.40 11.22
CA TYR A 216 -5.48 -8.71 11.21
C TYR A 216 -6.46 -9.84 10.83
N HIS A 217 -7.67 -9.81 11.39
CA HIS A 217 -8.74 -10.73 11.02
C HIS A 217 -9.07 -10.66 9.53
N GLU A 218 -9.26 -9.44 9.00
CA GLU A 218 -9.54 -9.22 7.58
C GLU A 218 -8.43 -9.81 6.68
N LEU A 219 -7.16 -9.60 7.02
CA LEU A 219 -6.04 -10.16 6.27
C LEU A 219 -6.06 -11.70 6.23
N ILE A 220 -6.49 -12.36 7.32
CA ILE A 220 -6.58 -13.83 7.38
C ILE A 220 -7.71 -14.36 6.51
N ILE A 221 -8.88 -13.69 6.51
CA ILE A 221 -10.07 -14.19 5.80
C ILE A 221 -10.20 -13.68 4.36
N THR A 222 -9.35 -12.75 3.93
CA THR A 222 -9.41 -12.19 2.58
C THR A 222 -8.46 -12.94 1.66
N ASP A 223 -9.03 -13.69 0.71
CA ASP A 223 -8.29 -14.35 -0.36
C ASP A 223 -8.35 -13.49 -1.63
N LEU A 224 -7.24 -12.82 -1.95
CA LEU A 224 -7.08 -12.01 -3.16
C LEU A 224 -6.65 -12.85 -4.37
N THR A 225 -6.30 -14.11 -4.20
CA THR A 225 -5.80 -14.97 -5.29
C THR A 225 -6.71 -14.95 -6.54
N PRO A 226 -8.06 -15.03 -6.41
CA PRO A 226 -8.95 -14.96 -7.58
C PRO A 226 -8.97 -13.60 -8.28
N GLU A 227 -8.63 -12.50 -7.55
CA GLU A 227 -8.63 -11.14 -8.10
C GLU A 227 -7.31 -10.81 -8.83
N LEU A 228 -6.19 -11.50 -8.53
CA LEU A 228 -4.86 -11.18 -9.06
C LEU A 228 -4.78 -11.14 -10.59
N LYS A 229 -5.58 -11.95 -11.28
CA LYS A 229 -5.68 -11.96 -12.76
C LYS A 229 -6.12 -10.63 -13.36
N ASN A 230 -6.75 -9.76 -12.55
CA ASN A 230 -7.25 -8.46 -12.97
C ASN A 230 -6.15 -7.37 -12.86
N ILE A 231 -5.02 -7.67 -12.21
CA ILE A 231 -3.90 -6.73 -12.08
C ILE A 231 -3.25 -6.58 -13.46
N LEU A 232 -3.31 -5.37 -14.02
CA LEU A 232 -2.71 -5.01 -15.30
C LEU A 232 -1.33 -4.36 -15.11
N ALA A 233 -1.09 -3.75 -13.96
CA ALA A 233 0.17 -3.08 -13.64
C ALA A 233 1.30 -4.11 -13.48
N PRO A 234 2.48 -3.90 -14.13
CA PRO A 234 3.68 -4.66 -13.81
C PRO A 234 3.92 -4.70 -12.31
N THR A 235 4.07 -5.89 -11.75
CA THR A 235 4.11 -6.12 -10.31
C THR A 235 5.46 -6.69 -9.89
N THR A 236 6.10 -6.07 -8.91
CA THR A 236 7.30 -6.62 -8.24
C THR A 236 6.93 -7.00 -6.81
N VAL A 237 7.30 -8.21 -6.41
CA VAL A 237 7.11 -8.70 -5.05
C VAL A 237 8.48 -8.94 -4.42
N LEU A 238 8.80 -8.17 -3.39
CA LEU A 238 9.96 -8.42 -2.54
C LEU A 238 9.49 -9.25 -1.36
N TYR A 239 10.20 -10.33 -1.02
CA TYR A 239 9.81 -11.21 0.06
C TYR A 239 11.00 -11.78 0.81
N VAL A 240 10.77 -12.37 1.97
CA VAL A 240 11.79 -12.97 2.82
C VAL A 240 11.47 -14.44 3.14
N LEU A 241 12.45 -15.16 3.64
CA LEU A 241 12.25 -16.37 4.41
C LEU A 241 12.05 -15.95 5.88
N PRO A 242 10.83 -16.11 6.46
CA PRO A 242 10.58 -15.64 7.82
C PRO A 242 11.46 -16.33 8.86
N ASN A 243 11.89 -15.61 9.88
CA ASN A 243 12.68 -16.17 10.98
C ASN A 243 11.92 -17.28 11.73
N GLY A 244 12.61 -18.36 12.05
CA GLY A 244 12.07 -19.45 12.86
C GLY A 244 11.03 -20.35 12.17
N VAL A 245 10.75 -20.14 10.89
CA VAL A 245 9.88 -20.99 10.09
C VAL A 245 10.69 -22.18 9.57
N PRO A 246 10.22 -23.44 9.71
CA PRO A 246 10.95 -24.63 9.25
C PRO A 246 10.78 -24.85 7.74
N LEU A 247 11.12 -23.83 6.96
CA LEU A 247 11.09 -23.87 5.49
C LEU A 247 12.49 -23.60 4.94
N THR A 248 12.80 -24.23 3.82
CA THR A 248 13.98 -23.90 3.02
C THR A 248 13.71 -22.70 2.11
N GLU A 249 14.77 -22.06 1.62
CA GLU A 249 14.69 -21.01 0.63
C GLU A 249 13.91 -21.42 -0.63
N ALA A 250 14.17 -22.65 -1.13
CA ALA A 250 13.45 -23.18 -2.28
C ALA A 250 11.94 -23.37 -2.02
N GLN A 251 11.56 -23.75 -0.80
CA GLN A 251 10.16 -23.91 -0.44
C GLN A 251 9.43 -22.58 -0.37
N ILE A 252 10.04 -21.54 0.23
CA ILE A 252 9.42 -20.20 0.25
C ILE A 252 9.34 -19.60 -1.15
N ASP A 253 10.38 -19.78 -2.00
CA ASP A 253 10.36 -19.31 -3.39
C ASP A 253 9.23 -19.99 -4.18
N MET A 254 9.03 -21.29 -4.00
CA MET A 254 7.93 -22.04 -4.63
C MET A 254 6.55 -21.57 -4.12
N PHE A 255 6.45 -21.27 -2.83
CA PHE A 255 5.22 -20.74 -2.23
C PHE A 255 4.83 -19.41 -2.84
N TYR A 256 5.77 -18.45 -2.92
CA TYR A 256 5.51 -17.14 -3.56
C TYR A 256 5.19 -17.27 -5.04
N LYS A 257 5.91 -18.16 -5.76
CA LYS A 257 5.61 -18.44 -7.17
C LYS A 257 4.20 -18.96 -7.38
N GLY A 258 3.74 -19.87 -6.52
CA GLY A 258 2.37 -20.39 -6.56
C GLY A 258 1.33 -19.32 -6.21
N ALA A 259 1.58 -18.55 -5.14
CA ALA A 259 0.65 -17.54 -4.67
C ALA A 259 0.39 -16.42 -5.69
N TYR A 260 1.40 -16.03 -6.46
CA TYR A 260 1.31 -14.97 -7.46
C TYR A 260 1.16 -15.46 -8.91
N ALA A 261 0.92 -16.77 -9.11
CA ALA A 261 0.87 -17.37 -10.46
C ALA A 261 -0.19 -16.75 -11.40
N SER A 262 -1.24 -16.12 -10.85
CA SER A 262 -2.31 -15.49 -11.64
C SER A 262 -2.00 -14.04 -12.06
N VAL A 263 -0.92 -13.43 -11.55
CA VAL A 263 -0.50 -12.10 -12.00
C VAL A 263 0.24 -12.23 -13.33
N LYS A 264 -0.23 -11.52 -14.33
CA LYS A 264 0.26 -11.66 -15.71
C LYS A 264 1.73 -11.23 -15.88
N ASP A 265 2.10 -10.12 -15.24
CA ASP A 265 3.45 -9.54 -15.29
C ASP A 265 3.98 -9.39 -13.86
N VAL A 266 4.64 -10.42 -13.37
CA VAL A 266 5.17 -10.47 -11.99
C VAL A 266 6.65 -10.80 -11.95
N THR A 267 7.38 -10.01 -11.18
CA THR A 267 8.77 -10.28 -10.79
C THR A 267 8.83 -10.60 -9.30
N LEU A 268 9.33 -11.76 -8.94
CA LEU A 268 9.49 -12.23 -7.57
C LEU A 268 10.95 -12.15 -7.16
N LYS A 269 11.26 -11.49 -6.04
CA LYS A 269 12.63 -11.32 -5.55
C LYS A 269 12.70 -11.59 -4.06
N ARG A 270 13.42 -12.64 -3.67
CA ARG A 270 13.71 -12.90 -2.26
C ARG A 270 14.88 -12.03 -1.81
N ILE A 271 14.70 -11.38 -0.66
CA ILE A 271 15.73 -10.56 -0.02
C ILE A 271 16.34 -11.39 1.12
N PRO A 272 17.60 -11.80 1.01
CA PRO A 272 18.26 -12.60 2.04
C PRO A 272 18.59 -11.78 3.28
N SER A 273 18.79 -12.45 4.40
CA SER A 273 19.25 -11.86 5.68
C SER A 273 18.33 -10.73 6.20
N SER A 274 17.06 -10.74 5.81
CA SER A 274 16.03 -9.80 6.26
C SER A 274 14.90 -10.55 6.96
N ALA A 275 14.25 -9.89 7.89
CA ALA A 275 12.94 -10.24 8.37
C ALA A 275 11.88 -9.40 7.64
N HIS A 276 10.66 -9.36 8.16
CA HIS A 276 9.48 -8.75 7.52
C HIS A 276 9.66 -7.26 7.11
N PHE A 277 10.44 -6.49 7.86
CA PHE A 277 10.70 -5.07 7.55
C PHE A 277 11.97 -4.92 6.70
N ILE A 278 11.87 -5.35 5.42
CA ILE A 278 12.99 -5.34 4.46
C ILE A 278 13.66 -3.97 4.38
N MET A 279 12.86 -2.88 4.40
CA MET A 279 13.33 -1.50 4.29
C MET A 279 14.25 -1.08 5.44
N TRP A 280 14.21 -1.79 6.57
CA TRP A 280 15.03 -1.54 7.75
C TRP A 280 16.16 -2.53 7.94
N ASP A 281 15.94 -3.80 7.54
CA ASP A 281 16.94 -4.86 7.71
C ASP A 281 17.96 -4.88 6.58
N GLN A 282 17.55 -4.51 5.36
CA GLN A 282 18.38 -4.46 4.16
C GLN A 282 18.16 -3.14 3.39
N PRO A 283 18.42 -1.97 4.01
CA PRO A 283 18.06 -0.66 3.46
C PRO A 283 18.70 -0.40 2.10
N GLU A 284 19.98 -0.72 1.91
CA GLU A 284 20.68 -0.48 0.65
C GLU A 284 20.13 -1.33 -0.48
N GLN A 285 19.89 -2.62 -0.22
CA GLN A 285 19.31 -3.53 -1.20
C GLN A 285 17.87 -3.12 -1.53
N PHE A 286 17.06 -2.80 -0.53
CA PHE A 286 15.68 -2.32 -0.71
C PHE A 286 15.65 -1.05 -1.57
N GLN A 287 16.49 -0.06 -1.27
CA GLN A 287 16.59 1.18 -2.04
C GLN A 287 17.03 0.93 -3.48
N ALA A 288 17.96 0.00 -3.70
CA ALA A 288 18.38 -0.38 -5.06
C ALA A 288 17.24 -1.03 -5.85
N GLU A 289 16.46 -1.93 -5.21
CA GLU A 289 15.29 -2.55 -5.82
C GLU A 289 14.21 -1.51 -6.16
N VAL A 290 13.93 -0.57 -5.25
CA VAL A 290 12.97 0.51 -5.50
C VAL A 290 13.46 1.44 -6.62
N LYS A 291 14.73 1.83 -6.65
CA LYS A 291 15.31 2.64 -7.74
C LYS A 291 15.14 1.94 -9.10
N GLY A 292 15.48 0.65 -9.18
CA GLY A 292 15.30 -0.14 -10.41
C GLY A 292 13.83 -0.25 -10.82
N PHE A 293 12.92 -0.38 -9.87
CA PHE A 293 11.50 -0.49 -10.12
C PHE A 293 10.87 0.84 -10.56
N LEU A 294 11.33 1.97 -10.05
CA LEU A 294 10.80 3.29 -10.38
C LEU A 294 11.27 3.79 -11.76
N ASN A 295 12.40 3.34 -12.24
CA ASN A 295 12.88 3.63 -13.62
C ASN A 295 12.07 2.83 -14.66
#